data_9e73b77296569545744aa5c23f92aab4
#
_entry.id   9e73b77296569545744aa5c23f92aab4
#
_cell.length_a   1.000
_cell.length_b   1.000
_cell.length_c   1.000
_cell.angle_alpha   90.00
_cell.angle_beta   90.00
_cell.angle_gamma   90.00
#
_symmetry.space_group_name_H-M   'P 1'
#
loop_
_entity.id
_entity.type
_entity.pdbx_description
1 polymer ?
#
loop_
_entity_poly.entity_id
_entity_poly.type
_entity_poly.pdbx_seq_one_letter_code
_entity_poly.pdbx_strand_id
1 'polypeptide(L)'
;MREEKDPARLEALTKAATEHLDLLDRYSTAYGGWNYYDFAHLTQHPSMESTAFGTAAGLVALKEAKTSGLPVPEKLVKGAIRLLEKCRTPENTYLYSYDWRYHPMGEINRPAGSLGRTQAGNDALAEWGSKAVPAKDLSGGLERLFKLQLYLECGRKRPYPHEAFYAIAGYFYYFGHYYAARLLSLVPAEDAKTYAVKLSDTIRPHQEEDGSWWDFGMWDFHKPYGTAYALMILKRCRDAGAP
;
A
#
# COMPACT_ATOMS: atom_id res chain seq x y z
N MET A 1 7.85 14.48 12.33
CA MET A 1 8.69 15.61 11.90
C MET A 1 7.88 16.89 11.70
N ARG A 2 6.81 16.91 10.89
CA ARG A 2 6.07 18.18 10.58
C ARG A 2 5.41 18.84 11.78
N GLU A 3 5.05 18.09 12.80
CA GLU A 3 4.36 18.59 14.00
C GLU A 3 5.28 18.63 15.23
N GLU A 4 6.50 18.10 15.13
CA GLU A 4 7.46 18.09 16.23
C GLU A 4 8.07 19.48 16.42
N LYS A 5 8.02 19.98 17.62
CA LYS A 5 8.50 21.33 18.01
C LYS A 5 9.77 21.29 18.85
N ASP A 6 10.10 20.15 19.43
CA ASP A 6 11.33 19.98 20.20
C ASP A 6 12.51 19.79 19.23
N PRO A 7 13.51 20.69 19.22
CA PRO A 7 14.64 20.62 18.31
C PRO A 7 15.45 19.31 18.42
N ALA A 8 15.66 18.81 19.63
CA ALA A 8 16.42 17.59 19.86
C ALA A 8 15.70 16.35 19.30
N ARG A 9 14.38 16.28 19.48
CA ARG A 9 13.54 15.24 18.89
C ARG A 9 13.47 15.35 17.37
N LEU A 10 13.36 16.56 16.84
CA LEU A 10 13.36 16.78 15.41
C LEU A 10 14.67 16.34 14.76
N GLU A 11 15.81 16.62 15.39
CA GLU A 11 17.13 16.15 14.93
C GLU A 11 17.19 14.63 14.94
N ALA A 12 16.80 13.98 16.04
CA ALA A 12 16.77 12.52 16.14
C ALA A 12 15.87 11.87 15.08
N LEU A 13 14.67 12.42 14.86
CA LEU A 13 13.74 11.95 13.81
C LEU A 13 14.32 12.14 12.40
N THR A 14 14.97 13.27 12.15
CA THR A 14 15.60 13.57 10.86
C THR A 14 16.72 12.58 10.58
N LYS A 15 17.58 12.32 11.57
CA LYS A 15 18.66 11.32 11.46
C LYS A 15 18.11 9.92 11.17
N ALA A 16 17.15 9.45 11.95
CA ALA A 16 16.53 8.14 11.74
C ALA A 16 15.87 8.03 10.36
N ALA A 17 15.15 9.06 9.92
CA ALA A 17 14.53 9.06 8.60
C ALA A 17 15.57 9.05 7.47
N THR A 18 16.69 9.75 7.62
CA THR A 18 17.79 9.73 6.63
C THR A 18 18.42 8.34 6.55
N GLU A 19 18.69 7.71 7.69
CA GLU A 19 19.19 6.33 7.73
C GLU A 19 18.24 5.34 7.04
N HIS A 20 16.92 5.51 7.18
CA HIS A 20 15.95 4.69 6.47
C HIS A 20 15.91 4.98 4.95
N LEU A 21 16.13 6.22 4.52
CA LEU A 21 16.27 6.52 3.09
C LEU A 21 17.50 5.84 2.49
N ASP A 22 18.62 5.82 3.19
CA ASP A 22 19.84 5.11 2.77
C ASP A 22 19.60 3.59 2.67
N LEU A 23 18.81 3.02 3.61
CA LEU A 23 18.41 1.63 3.54
C LEU A 23 17.50 1.35 2.33
N LEU A 24 16.54 2.23 2.05
CA LEU A 24 15.68 2.10 0.87
C LEU A 24 16.49 2.15 -0.43
N ASP A 25 17.51 3.00 -0.52
CA ASP A 25 18.38 3.04 -1.71
C ASP A 25 19.24 1.77 -1.81
N ARG A 26 19.87 1.37 -0.71
CA ARG A 26 20.71 0.16 -0.65
C ARG A 26 19.96 -1.12 -1.03
N TYR A 27 18.71 -1.25 -0.61
CA TYR A 27 17.89 -2.44 -0.82
C TYR A 27 16.94 -2.33 -2.01
N SER A 28 17.09 -1.31 -2.85
CA SER A 28 16.40 -1.26 -4.13
C SER A 28 16.91 -2.33 -5.08
N THR A 29 16.02 -2.88 -5.90
CA THR A 29 16.41 -3.89 -6.90
C THR A 29 17.01 -3.24 -8.15
N ALA A 30 17.72 -4.01 -8.95
CA ALA A 30 18.29 -3.55 -10.23
C ALA A 30 17.21 -3.05 -11.22
N TYR A 31 15.99 -3.57 -11.11
CA TYR A 31 14.84 -3.15 -11.93
C TYR A 31 14.15 -1.89 -11.42
N GLY A 32 14.49 -1.44 -10.22
CA GLY A 32 13.83 -0.41 -9.44
C GLY A 32 12.79 -1.00 -8.49
N GLY A 33 12.45 -0.26 -7.42
CA GLY A 33 11.54 -0.72 -6.39
C GLY A 33 12.11 -1.74 -5.42
N TRP A 34 11.26 -2.45 -4.70
CA TRP A 34 11.64 -3.29 -3.56
C TRP A 34 10.92 -4.62 -3.56
N ASN A 35 11.54 -5.60 -2.87
CA ASN A 35 11.01 -6.93 -2.65
C ASN A 35 11.32 -7.38 -1.22
N TYR A 36 10.86 -8.58 -0.87
CA TYR A 36 11.28 -9.28 0.34
C TYR A 36 12.78 -9.50 0.38
N TYR A 37 13.32 -9.67 1.57
CA TYR A 37 14.68 -10.18 1.72
C TYR A 37 14.79 -11.60 1.13
N ASP A 38 15.97 -11.92 0.65
CA ASP A 38 16.29 -13.27 0.24
C ASP A 38 16.48 -14.15 1.49
N PHE A 39 15.41 -14.76 1.93
CA PHE A 39 15.43 -15.68 3.05
C PHE A 39 16.05 -17.03 2.72
N ALA A 40 16.10 -17.43 1.47
CA ALA A 40 16.64 -18.72 1.04
C ALA A 40 18.16 -18.78 1.19
N HIS A 41 18.85 -17.69 0.87
CA HIS A 41 20.30 -17.60 0.94
C HIS A 41 20.83 -16.77 2.10
N LEU A 42 19.97 -16.21 2.93
CA LEU A 42 20.28 -15.36 4.11
C LEU A 42 21.24 -14.21 3.79
N THR A 43 21.22 -13.72 2.57
CA THR A 43 22.13 -12.68 2.09
C THR A 43 21.78 -11.29 2.58
N GLN A 44 20.61 -11.10 3.20
CA GLN A 44 20.02 -9.81 3.57
C GLN A 44 19.89 -8.83 2.38
N HIS A 45 19.86 -9.35 1.15
CA HIS A 45 19.58 -8.60 -0.05
C HIS A 45 18.15 -8.88 -0.51
N PRO A 46 17.49 -7.94 -1.24
CA PRO A 46 16.19 -8.21 -1.81
C PRO A 46 16.30 -9.35 -2.84
N SER A 47 15.29 -10.19 -2.91
CA SER A 47 15.16 -11.15 -4.01
C SER A 47 15.05 -10.40 -5.35
N MET A 48 15.39 -11.08 -6.45
CA MET A 48 15.70 -10.43 -7.74
C MET A 48 14.59 -9.54 -8.32
N GLU A 49 13.32 -9.89 -8.10
CA GLU A 49 12.20 -9.19 -8.75
C GLU A 49 11.37 -8.39 -7.75
N SER A 50 11.11 -7.13 -8.07
CA SER A 50 10.36 -6.25 -7.17
C SER A 50 8.88 -6.59 -7.13
N THR A 51 8.28 -6.50 -5.95
CA THR A 51 6.83 -6.57 -5.77
C THR A 51 6.19 -5.20 -6.07
N ALA A 52 5.01 -5.22 -6.71
CA ALA A 52 4.30 -3.98 -6.99
C ALA A 52 3.83 -3.27 -5.70
N PHE A 53 3.32 -4.03 -4.73
CA PHE A 53 2.83 -3.46 -3.47
C PHE A 53 3.96 -2.91 -2.59
N GLY A 54 5.10 -3.60 -2.49
CA GLY A 54 6.28 -3.10 -1.78
C GLY A 54 6.85 -1.84 -2.44
N THR A 55 6.87 -1.83 -3.78
CA THR A 55 7.31 -0.65 -4.54
C THR A 55 6.34 0.53 -4.36
N ALA A 56 5.03 0.29 -4.36
CA ALA A 56 4.04 1.32 -4.11
C ALA A 56 4.19 1.91 -2.69
N ALA A 57 4.31 1.06 -1.67
CA ALA A 57 4.53 1.51 -0.29
C ALA A 57 5.83 2.33 -0.15
N GLY A 58 6.92 1.88 -0.78
CA GLY A 58 8.19 2.61 -0.81
C GLY A 58 8.06 3.98 -1.47
N LEU A 59 7.36 4.07 -2.62
CA LEU A 59 7.10 5.36 -3.30
C LEU A 59 6.29 6.33 -2.44
N VAL A 60 5.27 5.83 -1.73
CA VAL A 60 4.49 6.65 -0.79
C VAL A 60 5.38 7.14 0.35
N ALA A 61 6.22 6.28 0.94
CA ALA A 61 7.17 6.68 1.98
C ALA A 61 8.17 7.74 1.47
N LEU A 62 8.71 7.58 0.25
CA LEU A 62 9.58 8.57 -0.38
C LEU A 62 8.87 9.91 -0.63
N LYS A 63 7.57 9.88 -0.98
CA LYS A 63 6.78 11.10 -1.13
C LYS A 63 6.61 11.83 0.20
N GLU A 64 6.28 11.12 1.27
CA GLU A 64 6.19 11.66 2.62
C GLU A 64 7.53 12.24 3.09
N ALA A 65 8.64 11.55 2.86
CA ALA A 65 9.98 12.03 3.16
C ALA A 65 10.29 13.34 2.43
N LYS A 66 10.05 13.38 1.11
CA LYS A 66 10.26 14.59 0.29
C LYS A 66 9.40 15.75 0.76
N THR A 67 8.13 15.49 1.09
CA THR A 67 7.22 16.54 1.60
C THR A 67 7.63 17.02 3.00
N SER A 68 8.36 16.21 3.74
CA SER A 68 8.94 16.58 5.05
C SER A 68 10.31 17.26 4.93
N GLY A 69 10.79 17.57 3.71
CA GLY A 69 12.04 18.28 3.47
C GLY A 69 13.29 17.40 3.44
N LEU A 70 13.16 16.08 3.45
CA LEU A 70 14.31 15.18 3.37
C LEU A 70 14.83 15.05 1.93
N PRO A 71 16.14 14.89 1.73
CA PRO A 71 16.75 14.71 0.41
C PRO A 71 16.47 13.31 -0.13
N VAL A 72 15.46 13.18 -0.98
CA VAL A 72 15.08 11.91 -1.61
C VAL A 72 15.81 11.74 -2.95
N PRO A 73 16.55 10.63 -3.18
CA PRO A 73 17.27 10.41 -4.42
C PRO A 73 16.32 10.29 -5.64
N GLU A 74 16.48 11.19 -6.61
CA GLU A 74 15.61 11.23 -7.79
C GLU A 74 15.70 9.95 -8.65
N LYS A 75 16.90 9.37 -8.75
CA LYS A 75 17.14 8.11 -9.47
C LYS A 75 16.31 6.96 -8.89
N LEU A 76 16.25 6.89 -7.57
CA LEU A 76 15.48 5.86 -6.85
C LEU A 76 13.99 5.99 -7.16
N VAL A 77 13.45 7.21 -7.05
CA VAL A 77 12.05 7.51 -7.37
C VAL A 77 11.71 7.17 -8.82
N LYS A 78 12.51 7.63 -9.77
CA LYS A 78 12.31 7.35 -11.20
C LYS A 78 12.37 5.85 -11.52
N GLY A 79 13.26 5.11 -10.86
CA GLY A 79 13.35 3.65 -10.99
C GLY A 79 12.09 2.96 -10.50
N ALA A 80 11.62 3.31 -9.32
CA ALA A 80 10.43 2.74 -8.70
C ALA A 80 9.14 3.06 -9.49
N ILE A 81 8.97 4.31 -9.95
CA ILE A 81 7.84 4.69 -10.82
C ILE A 81 7.81 3.84 -12.08
N ARG A 82 8.93 3.76 -12.82
CA ARG A 82 9.02 2.98 -14.05
C ARG A 82 8.68 1.50 -13.84
N LEU A 83 9.13 0.93 -12.71
CA LEU A 83 8.79 -0.45 -12.38
C LEU A 83 7.29 -0.61 -12.13
N LEU A 84 6.72 0.26 -11.30
CA LEU A 84 5.31 0.19 -10.94
C LEU A 84 4.40 0.38 -12.16
N GLU A 85 4.76 1.29 -13.07
CA GLU A 85 4.08 1.46 -14.37
C GLU A 85 4.14 0.19 -15.22
N LYS A 86 5.28 -0.51 -15.25
CA LYS A 86 5.43 -1.79 -15.95
C LYS A 86 4.64 -2.94 -15.31
N CYS A 87 4.39 -2.87 -14.01
CA CYS A 87 3.54 -3.84 -13.32
C CYS A 87 2.05 -3.60 -13.55
N ARG A 88 1.67 -2.44 -14.11
CA ARG A 88 0.27 -2.13 -14.38
C ARG A 88 -0.26 -2.94 -15.55
N THR A 89 -1.44 -3.54 -15.37
CA THR A 89 -2.10 -4.37 -16.38
C THR A 89 -3.09 -3.55 -17.22
N PRO A 90 -3.51 -4.05 -18.40
CA PRO A 90 -4.56 -3.41 -19.20
C PRO A 90 -5.90 -3.26 -18.48
N GLU A 91 -6.17 -4.08 -17.46
CA GLU A 91 -7.38 -4.02 -16.62
C GLU A 91 -7.27 -2.98 -15.49
N ASN A 92 -6.23 -2.12 -15.52
CA ASN A 92 -5.96 -1.13 -14.48
C ASN A 92 -5.79 -1.75 -13.09
N THR A 93 -5.10 -2.88 -13.03
CA THR A 93 -4.64 -3.57 -11.82
C THR A 93 -3.11 -3.66 -11.82
N TYR A 94 -2.53 -4.38 -10.86
CA TYR A 94 -1.08 -4.52 -10.79
C TYR A 94 -0.69 -5.97 -10.62
N LEU A 95 0.33 -6.40 -11.31
CA LEU A 95 1.00 -7.68 -11.09
C LEU A 95 1.43 -7.78 -9.63
N TYR A 96 1.54 -8.99 -9.10
CA TYR A 96 2.05 -9.22 -7.74
C TYR A 96 3.50 -8.76 -7.62
N SER A 97 4.35 -9.22 -8.54
CA SER A 97 5.74 -8.83 -8.70
C SER A 97 6.09 -8.76 -10.18
N TYR A 98 7.24 -8.18 -10.51
CA TYR A 98 7.62 -7.92 -11.90
C TYR A 98 7.92 -9.20 -12.71
N ASP A 99 8.26 -10.30 -12.08
CA ASP A 99 8.42 -11.61 -12.72
C ASP A 99 7.12 -12.17 -13.31
N TRP A 100 5.95 -11.79 -12.74
CA TRP A 100 4.65 -12.16 -13.30
C TRP A 100 4.37 -11.59 -14.68
N ARG A 101 5.22 -10.72 -15.24
CA ARG A 101 5.10 -10.23 -16.62
C ARG A 101 5.13 -11.35 -17.65
N TYR A 102 5.72 -12.48 -17.31
CA TYR A 102 5.75 -13.67 -18.18
C TYR A 102 4.49 -14.54 -18.03
N HIS A 103 3.74 -14.38 -16.95
CA HIS A 103 2.51 -15.11 -16.64
C HIS A 103 1.42 -14.18 -16.10
N PRO A 104 1.06 -13.10 -16.82
CA PRO A 104 0.21 -12.04 -16.29
C PRO A 104 -1.22 -12.50 -15.97
N MET A 105 -1.64 -13.64 -16.53
CA MET A 105 -3.01 -14.16 -16.39
C MET A 105 -3.21 -15.00 -15.12
N GLY A 106 -2.21 -15.16 -14.27
CA GLY A 106 -2.38 -15.83 -12.97
C GLY A 106 -3.49 -15.20 -12.13
N GLU A 107 -4.23 -16.01 -11.39
CA GLU A 107 -5.41 -15.55 -10.63
C GLU A 107 -5.08 -14.42 -9.65
N ILE A 108 -3.89 -14.46 -9.05
CA ILE A 108 -3.40 -13.40 -8.14
C ILE A 108 -3.36 -12.02 -8.83
N ASN A 109 -3.17 -11.97 -10.15
CA ASN A 109 -3.08 -10.72 -10.93
C ASN A 109 -4.44 -10.26 -11.47
N ARG A 110 -5.47 -11.09 -11.38
CA ARG A 110 -6.84 -10.72 -11.78
C ARG A 110 -7.37 -9.55 -10.93
N PRO A 111 -8.37 -8.84 -11.41
CA PRO A 111 -8.96 -7.72 -10.67
C PRO A 111 -9.30 -8.06 -9.22
N ALA A 112 -9.91 -9.22 -8.96
CA ALA A 112 -10.23 -9.67 -7.60
C ALA A 112 -8.98 -9.96 -6.76
N GLY A 113 -7.94 -10.58 -7.33
CA GLY A 113 -6.68 -10.90 -6.63
C GLY A 113 -5.78 -9.69 -6.36
N SER A 114 -5.99 -8.59 -7.08
CA SER A 114 -5.15 -7.38 -7.03
C SER A 114 -5.77 -6.21 -6.26
N LEU A 115 -6.87 -6.39 -5.53
CA LEU A 115 -7.65 -5.29 -4.95
C LEU A 115 -6.81 -4.34 -4.08
N GLY A 116 -6.08 -4.86 -3.10
CA GLY A 116 -5.23 -4.05 -2.21
C GLY A 116 -4.07 -3.41 -2.96
N ARG A 117 -3.41 -4.16 -3.85
CA ARG A 117 -2.30 -3.66 -4.66
C ARG A 117 -2.72 -2.57 -5.63
N THR A 118 -3.94 -2.66 -6.17
CA THR A 118 -4.50 -1.64 -7.05
C THR A 118 -4.61 -0.30 -6.34
N GLN A 119 -5.10 -0.28 -5.10
CA GLN A 119 -5.19 0.97 -4.34
C GLN A 119 -3.80 1.56 -4.07
N ALA A 120 -2.85 0.74 -3.62
CA ALA A 120 -1.49 1.19 -3.33
C ALA A 120 -0.76 1.71 -4.58
N GLY A 121 -0.86 0.99 -5.69
CA GLY A 121 -0.23 1.39 -6.96
C GLY A 121 -0.82 2.68 -7.51
N ASN A 122 -2.14 2.83 -7.45
CA ASN A 122 -2.83 4.04 -7.89
C ASN A 122 -2.45 5.25 -7.02
N ASP A 123 -2.43 5.10 -5.70
CA ASP A 123 -2.01 6.15 -4.76
C ASP A 123 -0.57 6.59 -5.05
N ALA A 124 0.35 5.65 -5.09
CA ALA A 124 1.76 5.94 -5.33
C ALA A 124 1.99 6.67 -6.66
N LEU A 125 1.45 6.16 -7.77
CA LEU A 125 1.65 6.78 -9.08
C LEU A 125 0.96 8.14 -9.20
N ALA A 126 -0.25 8.30 -8.66
CA ALA A 126 -0.97 9.56 -8.68
C ALA A 126 -0.26 10.65 -7.87
N GLU A 127 0.22 10.33 -6.66
CA GLU A 127 0.97 11.27 -5.81
C GLU A 127 2.29 11.77 -6.46
N TRP A 128 2.92 10.93 -7.29
CA TRP A 128 4.10 11.32 -8.05
C TRP A 128 3.78 11.91 -9.43
N GLY A 129 2.49 12.09 -9.76
CA GLY A 129 2.05 12.74 -10.99
C GLY A 129 2.24 11.91 -12.26
N SER A 130 2.25 10.57 -12.14
CA SER A 130 2.34 9.69 -13.30
C SER A 130 1.09 9.79 -14.17
N LYS A 131 1.28 9.94 -15.46
CA LYS A 131 0.19 9.94 -16.46
C LYS A 131 -0.42 8.55 -16.70
N ALA A 132 0.22 7.50 -16.17
CA ALA A 132 -0.29 6.14 -16.30
C ALA A 132 -1.58 5.91 -15.50
N VAL A 133 -1.87 6.76 -14.50
CA VAL A 133 -3.08 6.64 -13.65
C VAL A 133 -3.93 7.91 -13.80
N PRO A 134 -4.83 7.99 -14.76
CA PRO A 134 -5.78 9.09 -14.89
C PRO A 134 -6.82 9.07 -13.75
N ALA A 135 -7.42 10.21 -13.42
CA ALA A 135 -8.36 10.36 -12.30
C ALA A 135 -9.51 9.32 -12.31
N LYS A 136 -10.03 8.98 -13.51
CA LYS A 136 -11.08 7.95 -13.66
C LYS A 136 -10.66 6.57 -13.14
N ASP A 137 -9.36 6.25 -13.16
CA ASP A 137 -8.88 4.94 -12.71
C ASP A 137 -8.78 4.89 -11.18
N LEU A 138 -8.66 6.05 -10.50
CA LEU A 138 -8.71 6.15 -9.05
C LEU A 138 -10.13 5.79 -8.55
N SER A 139 -11.17 6.47 -9.05
CA SER A 139 -12.56 6.16 -8.73
C SER A 139 -12.94 4.74 -9.15
N GLY A 140 -12.54 4.30 -10.36
CA GLY A 140 -12.76 2.92 -10.82
C GLY A 140 -12.08 1.85 -9.98
N GLY A 141 -10.90 2.15 -9.42
CA GLY A 141 -10.20 1.28 -8.46
C GLY A 141 -10.95 1.15 -7.14
N LEU A 142 -11.46 2.27 -6.60
CA LEU A 142 -12.28 2.29 -5.38
C LEU A 142 -13.61 1.56 -5.60
N GLU A 143 -14.31 1.82 -6.69
CA GLU A 143 -15.55 1.11 -7.03
C GLU A 143 -15.33 -0.40 -7.09
N ARG A 144 -14.28 -0.85 -7.75
CA ARG A 144 -13.90 -2.27 -7.85
C ARG A 144 -13.59 -2.87 -6.50
N LEU A 145 -12.90 -2.13 -5.60
CA LEU A 145 -12.62 -2.58 -4.25
C LEU A 145 -13.91 -3.00 -3.53
N PHE A 146 -14.92 -2.13 -3.50
CA PHE A 146 -16.18 -2.43 -2.83
C PHE A 146 -17.01 -3.48 -3.54
N LYS A 147 -17.03 -3.49 -4.88
CA LYS A 147 -17.75 -4.50 -5.65
C LYS A 147 -17.22 -5.92 -5.42
N LEU A 148 -15.92 -6.05 -5.22
CA LEU A 148 -15.24 -7.35 -5.07
C LEU A 148 -14.72 -7.58 -3.66
N GLN A 149 -15.11 -6.78 -2.69
CA GLN A 149 -14.61 -6.80 -1.32
C GLN A 149 -14.73 -8.17 -0.64
N LEU A 150 -15.74 -8.96 -0.98
CA LEU A 150 -15.92 -10.32 -0.46
C LEU A 150 -14.64 -11.16 -0.59
N TYR A 151 -13.87 -10.98 -1.65
CA TYR A 151 -12.63 -11.74 -1.85
C TYR A 151 -11.53 -11.34 -0.86
N LEU A 152 -11.40 -10.05 -0.51
CA LEU A 152 -10.51 -9.60 0.57
C LEU A 152 -10.99 -10.13 1.92
N GLU A 153 -12.30 -10.08 2.17
CA GLU A 153 -12.89 -10.58 3.41
C GLU A 153 -12.66 -12.09 3.58
N CYS A 154 -12.81 -12.89 2.52
CA CYS A 154 -12.50 -14.33 2.55
C CYS A 154 -11.02 -14.62 2.86
N GLY A 155 -10.11 -13.72 2.55
CA GLY A 155 -8.68 -13.83 2.87
C GLY A 155 -8.34 -13.43 4.31
N ARG A 156 -9.16 -12.58 4.92
CA ARG A 156 -8.91 -12.05 6.27
C ARG A 156 -8.89 -13.18 7.31
N LYS A 157 -7.90 -13.11 8.20
CA LYS A 157 -7.67 -14.08 9.28
C LYS A 157 -7.39 -15.53 8.84
N ARG A 158 -7.09 -15.75 7.55
CA ARG A 158 -6.63 -17.06 7.11
C ARG A 158 -5.22 -17.33 7.64
N PRO A 159 -4.94 -18.57 8.11
CA PRO A 159 -3.66 -18.90 8.74
C PRO A 159 -2.49 -18.91 7.75
N TYR A 160 -2.74 -19.23 6.47
CA TYR A 160 -1.70 -19.28 5.45
C TYR A 160 -1.91 -18.17 4.40
N PRO A 161 -0.83 -17.53 3.93
CA PRO A 161 -0.94 -16.55 2.86
C PRO A 161 -1.33 -17.25 1.55
N HIS A 162 -2.09 -16.54 0.72
CA HIS A 162 -2.47 -16.98 -0.64
C HIS A 162 -3.34 -18.25 -0.73
N GLU A 163 -3.99 -18.68 0.34
CA GLU A 163 -4.90 -19.83 0.33
C GLU A 163 -6.36 -19.46 -0.04
N ALA A 164 -6.72 -18.20 0.00
CA ALA A 164 -8.05 -17.73 -0.36
C ALA A 164 -8.22 -17.65 -1.89
N PHE A 165 -9.48 -17.47 -2.35
CA PHE A 165 -9.78 -17.21 -3.75
C PHE A 165 -8.89 -16.12 -4.33
N TYR A 166 -8.48 -16.29 -5.57
CA TYR A 166 -7.55 -15.40 -6.27
C TYR A 166 -6.19 -15.22 -5.57
N ALA A 167 -5.79 -16.24 -4.81
CA ALA A 167 -4.54 -16.22 -4.06
C ALA A 167 -4.35 -14.95 -3.19
N ILE A 168 -5.44 -14.44 -2.61
CA ILE A 168 -5.39 -13.31 -1.70
C ILE A 168 -4.81 -13.75 -0.37
N ALA A 169 -3.88 -12.97 0.16
CA ALA A 169 -3.37 -13.11 1.51
C ALA A 169 -4.06 -12.14 2.47
N GLY A 170 -4.31 -12.58 3.70
CA GLY A 170 -5.02 -11.80 4.71
C GLY A 170 -4.42 -10.42 4.95
N TYR A 171 -3.08 -10.30 4.94
CA TYR A 171 -2.37 -9.03 5.17
C TYR A 171 -2.65 -7.95 4.11
N PHE A 172 -3.34 -8.25 3.02
CA PHE A 172 -3.81 -7.24 2.07
C PHE A 172 -5.11 -6.56 2.49
N TYR A 173 -5.77 -7.02 3.56
CA TYR A 173 -7.04 -6.43 3.96
C TYR A 173 -6.87 -4.98 4.44
N TYR A 174 -6.23 -4.75 5.59
CA TYR A 174 -6.01 -3.38 6.08
C TYR A 174 -5.04 -2.60 5.21
N PHE A 175 -4.04 -3.26 4.63
CA PHE A 175 -3.16 -2.64 3.64
C PHE A 175 -3.96 -2.00 2.49
N GLY A 176 -4.84 -2.76 1.84
CA GLY A 176 -5.64 -2.29 0.71
C GLY A 176 -6.59 -1.15 1.09
N HIS A 177 -7.29 -1.29 2.22
CA HIS A 177 -8.21 -0.26 2.70
C HIS A 177 -7.48 1.02 3.14
N TYR A 178 -6.27 0.93 3.67
CA TYR A 178 -5.46 2.10 4.00
C TYR A 178 -5.11 2.93 2.76
N TYR A 179 -4.63 2.27 1.70
CA TYR A 179 -4.34 2.98 0.45
C TYR A 179 -5.61 3.49 -0.22
N ALA A 180 -6.74 2.77 -0.12
CA ALA A 180 -8.04 3.29 -0.55
C ALA A 180 -8.43 4.56 0.21
N ALA A 181 -8.21 4.60 1.52
CA ALA A 181 -8.48 5.80 2.32
C ALA A 181 -7.54 6.97 1.97
N ARG A 182 -6.31 6.70 1.51
CA ARG A 182 -5.40 7.75 1.00
C ARG A 182 -5.93 8.37 -0.28
N LEU A 183 -6.52 7.57 -1.17
CA LEU A 183 -7.11 8.04 -2.43
C LEU A 183 -8.28 9.01 -2.25
N LEU A 184 -8.92 9.07 -1.07
CA LEU A 184 -10.02 10.00 -0.81
C LEU A 184 -9.64 11.48 -1.05
N SER A 185 -8.37 11.84 -0.87
CA SER A 185 -7.87 13.19 -1.14
C SER A 185 -7.58 13.46 -2.62
N LEU A 186 -7.64 12.44 -3.46
CA LEU A 186 -7.27 12.50 -4.89
C LEU A 186 -8.46 12.32 -5.83
N VAL A 187 -9.64 12.01 -5.30
CA VAL A 187 -10.88 11.86 -6.06
C VAL A 187 -11.80 13.07 -5.82
N PRO A 188 -12.84 13.29 -6.67
CA PRO A 188 -13.81 14.35 -6.44
C PRO A 188 -14.47 14.28 -5.06
N ALA A 189 -14.75 15.44 -4.45
CA ALA A 189 -15.23 15.51 -3.06
C ALA A 189 -16.52 14.71 -2.78
N GLU A 190 -17.44 14.64 -3.74
CA GLU A 190 -18.68 13.85 -3.63
C GLU A 190 -18.38 12.35 -3.57
N ASP A 191 -17.47 11.88 -4.45
CA ASP A 191 -17.00 10.51 -4.46
C ASP A 191 -16.25 10.21 -3.16
N ALA A 192 -15.37 11.12 -2.72
CA ALA A 192 -14.59 10.96 -1.49
C ALA A 192 -15.49 10.71 -0.28
N LYS A 193 -16.55 11.50 -0.09
CA LYS A 193 -17.50 11.32 1.01
C LYS A 193 -18.22 9.96 0.92
N THR A 194 -18.66 9.58 -0.27
CA THR A 194 -19.34 8.29 -0.50
C THR A 194 -18.44 7.12 -0.17
N TYR A 195 -17.19 7.15 -0.63
CA TYR A 195 -16.21 6.08 -0.35
C TYR A 195 -15.74 6.11 1.11
N ALA A 196 -15.64 7.27 1.74
CA ALA A 196 -15.31 7.39 3.15
C ALA A 196 -16.34 6.69 4.06
N VAL A 197 -17.63 6.87 3.77
CA VAL A 197 -18.70 6.15 4.49
C VAL A 197 -18.55 4.65 4.29
N LYS A 198 -18.41 4.18 3.05
CA LYS A 198 -18.24 2.75 2.75
C LYS A 198 -17.01 2.15 3.45
N LEU A 199 -15.87 2.85 3.45
CA LEU A 199 -14.67 2.41 4.17
C LEU A 199 -14.91 2.32 5.68
N SER A 200 -15.53 3.35 6.27
CA SER A 200 -15.85 3.38 7.69
C SER A 200 -16.74 2.19 8.08
N ASP A 201 -17.82 1.94 7.31
CA ASP A 201 -18.75 0.84 7.53
C ASP A 201 -18.10 -0.53 7.34
N THR A 202 -17.06 -0.60 6.49
CA THR A 202 -16.28 -1.81 6.29
C THR A 202 -15.34 -2.10 7.46
N ILE A 203 -14.69 -1.08 8.03
CA ILE A 203 -13.61 -1.29 9.02
C ILE A 203 -14.14 -1.40 10.44
N ARG A 204 -15.13 -0.57 10.83
CA ARG A 204 -15.63 -0.52 12.22
C ARG A 204 -16.13 -1.87 12.75
N PRO A 205 -16.92 -2.67 12.00
CA PRO A 205 -17.45 -3.95 12.49
C PRO A 205 -16.38 -5.00 12.81
N HIS A 206 -15.16 -4.80 12.38
CA HIS A 206 -14.05 -5.74 12.59
C HIS A 206 -13.19 -5.42 13.82
N GLN A 207 -13.64 -4.48 14.66
CA GLN A 207 -12.99 -4.24 15.95
C GLN A 207 -13.19 -5.43 16.87
N GLU A 208 -12.09 -5.91 17.44
CA GLU A 208 -12.12 -6.98 18.44
C GLU A 208 -12.63 -6.47 19.79
N GLU A 209 -13.00 -7.37 20.70
CA GLU A 209 -13.47 -7.01 22.05
C GLU A 209 -12.44 -6.21 22.85
N ASP A 210 -11.14 -6.42 22.60
CA ASP A 210 -10.04 -5.68 23.24
C ASP A 210 -9.75 -4.33 22.59
N GLY A 211 -10.59 -3.92 21.62
CA GLY A 211 -10.46 -2.65 20.90
C GLY A 211 -9.46 -2.66 19.73
N SER A 212 -8.79 -3.78 19.48
CA SER A 212 -7.82 -3.92 18.39
C SER A 212 -8.45 -4.31 17.06
N TRP A 213 -7.66 -4.28 15.99
CA TRP A 213 -7.96 -4.84 14.67
C TRP A 213 -6.79 -5.68 14.19
N TRP A 214 -7.09 -6.74 13.43
CA TRP A 214 -6.06 -7.52 12.75
C TRP A 214 -6.65 -8.31 11.57
N ASP A 215 -5.81 -8.64 10.59
CA ASP A 215 -6.21 -9.34 9.36
C ASP A 215 -5.41 -10.61 9.09
N PHE A 216 -4.17 -10.68 9.53
CA PHE A 216 -3.31 -11.84 9.32
C PHE A 216 -2.39 -12.04 10.53
N GLY A 217 -2.24 -13.28 10.97
CA GLY A 217 -1.37 -13.63 12.11
C GLY A 217 0.11 -13.51 11.75
N MET A 218 0.74 -12.40 12.12
CA MET A 218 2.16 -12.15 11.92
C MET A 218 2.84 -12.01 13.28
N TRP A 219 3.28 -13.12 13.87
CA TRP A 219 3.87 -13.14 15.20
C TRP A 219 3.09 -12.23 16.16
N ASP A 220 3.78 -11.36 16.90
CA ASP A 220 3.15 -10.42 17.84
C ASP A 220 2.80 -9.06 17.22
N PHE A 221 3.02 -8.87 15.93
CA PHE A 221 2.76 -7.57 15.27
C PHE A 221 1.36 -7.40 14.73
N HIS A 222 0.58 -8.47 14.60
CA HIS A 222 -0.70 -8.44 13.88
C HIS A 222 -1.68 -7.42 14.45
N LYS A 223 -1.84 -7.33 15.77
CA LYS A 223 -2.72 -6.37 16.42
C LYS A 223 -2.20 -4.93 16.37
N PRO A 224 -0.94 -4.62 16.75
CA PRO A 224 -0.40 -3.27 16.58
C PRO A 224 -0.46 -2.77 15.15
N TYR A 225 -0.08 -3.59 14.16
CA TYR A 225 -0.13 -3.29 12.75
C TYR A 225 -1.56 -3.03 12.26
N GLY A 226 -2.48 -3.98 12.49
CA GLY A 226 -3.87 -3.87 12.05
C GLY A 226 -4.60 -2.70 12.69
N THR A 227 -4.38 -2.47 14.00
CA THR A 227 -4.97 -1.34 14.73
C THR A 227 -4.47 -0.01 14.20
N ALA A 228 -3.16 0.12 13.94
CA ALA A 228 -2.60 1.34 13.37
C ALA A 228 -3.23 1.66 12.01
N TYR A 229 -3.34 0.68 11.11
CA TYR A 229 -4.00 0.88 9.83
C TYR A 229 -5.48 1.23 9.98
N ALA A 230 -6.24 0.51 10.82
CA ALA A 230 -7.65 0.80 11.04
C ALA A 230 -7.88 2.24 11.54
N LEU A 231 -7.10 2.69 12.50
CA LEU A 231 -7.18 4.07 13.02
C LEU A 231 -6.82 5.11 11.95
N MET A 232 -5.79 4.86 11.13
CA MET A 232 -5.43 5.75 10.02
C MET A 232 -6.52 5.80 8.94
N ILE A 233 -7.16 4.67 8.64
CA ILE A 233 -8.30 4.61 7.71
C ILE A 233 -9.46 5.44 8.26
N LEU A 234 -9.89 5.16 9.49
CA LEU A 234 -11.04 5.83 10.12
C LEU A 234 -10.81 7.34 10.28
N LYS A 235 -9.57 7.75 10.62
CA LYS A 235 -9.21 9.17 10.65
C LYS A 235 -9.42 9.83 9.29
N ARG A 236 -8.92 9.22 8.21
CA ARG A 236 -9.07 9.76 6.84
C ARG A 236 -10.53 9.78 6.39
N CYS A 237 -11.31 8.76 6.77
CA CYS A 237 -12.75 8.72 6.49
C CYS A 237 -13.47 9.88 7.19
N ARG A 238 -13.18 10.13 8.45
CA ARG A 238 -13.72 11.27 9.19
C ARG A 238 -13.32 12.60 8.56
N ASP A 239 -12.06 12.76 8.19
CA ASP A 239 -11.53 13.97 7.55
C ASP A 239 -12.20 14.23 6.17
N ALA A 240 -12.68 13.17 5.50
CA ALA A 240 -13.44 13.21 4.24
C ALA A 240 -14.98 13.29 4.46
N GLY A 241 -15.45 13.46 5.70
CA GLY A 241 -16.86 13.71 6.04
C GLY A 241 -17.71 12.47 6.31
N ALA A 242 -17.10 11.31 6.57
CA ALA A 242 -17.83 10.16 7.15
C ALA A 242 -18.18 10.43 8.64
N PRO A 243 -19.32 9.90 9.14
CA PRO A 243 -19.75 10.04 10.51
C PRO A 243 -18.82 9.29 11.49
#